data_2789db66e58fd3049c09a7bad47a752a
#
_entry.id   2789db66e58fd3049c09a7bad47a752a
#
_cell.length_a   1.000
_cell.length_b   1.000
_cell.length_c   1.000
_cell.angle_alpha   90.00
_cell.angle_beta   90.00
_cell.angle_gamma   90.00
#
_symmetry.space_group_name_H-M   'P 1'
#
loop_
_entity.id
_entity.type
_entity.pdbx_description
1 polymer ?
#
loop_
_entity_poly.entity_id
_entity_poly.type
_entity_poly.pdbx_seq_one_letter_code
_entity_poly.pdbx_strand_id
1 'polypeptide(L)'
;MSILRSTLLSAAALVLLAGCGEGADDPAGSDAGLADLKGRSFQSVSLVDGADKPLQPGTRVTVSFSENGVSGSAGCNSIGSTATVADGRLVVRGAVGGTEAGCGKRQYHDEWISDLLTSRPQLELDGDRLTLTSGGTVVELQDSETADPDEPLVGTLWTLESVQERSGPDGTASSVPAGVTSTLKLREDGAVRSEPGCNSGGGRYEVDGDRMTLGPLVHTEISCGDTAMQIESAVLGALTGTVTWSVEGSQLRLTKGERTLVYRAG
;
A
#
# COMPACT_ATOMS: atom_id res chain seq x y z
N MET A 1 -52.01 73.00 30.69
CA MET A 1 -52.22 72.68 32.09
C MET A 1 -51.90 71.25 32.31
N SER A 2 -51.14 70.97 33.35
CA SER A 2 -50.66 69.68 33.82
C SER A 2 -49.36 69.13 33.18
N ILE A 3 -48.36 69.37 33.93
CA ILE A 3 -47.00 68.97 33.79
C ILE A 3 -46.86 67.55 34.40
N LEU A 4 -46.32 66.62 33.72
CA LEU A 4 -45.92 65.35 34.33
C LEU A 4 -44.43 65.14 34.11
N ARG A 5 -43.68 65.05 35.18
CA ARG A 5 -42.23 64.80 35.23
C ARG A 5 -41.95 63.32 35.06
N SER A 6 -41.10 63.00 34.12
CA SER A 6 -40.53 61.67 33.99
C SER A 6 -39.15 61.65 34.62
N THR A 7 -38.97 60.73 35.56
CA THR A 7 -37.71 60.41 36.21
C THR A 7 -36.91 59.39 35.35
N LEU A 8 -35.70 59.76 35.02
CA LEU A 8 -34.72 58.90 34.39
C LEU A 8 -34.06 58.01 35.44
N LEU A 9 -34.22 56.71 35.29
CA LEU A 9 -33.37 55.72 35.96
C LEU A 9 -32.20 55.35 35.03
N SER A 10 -30.98 55.64 35.44
CA SER A 10 -29.77 55.18 34.81
C SER A 10 -29.45 53.75 35.26
N ALA A 11 -29.49 52.82 34.36
CA ALA A 11 -28.98 51.47 34.57
C ALA A 11 -27.51 51.41 34.15
N ALA A 12 -26.61 51.20 35.09
CA ALA A 12 -25.18 50.94 34.81
C ALA A 12 -25.01 49.50 34.36
N ALA A 13 -24.62 49.31 33.12
CA ALA A 13 -24.24 48.02 32.60
C ALA A 13 -22.78 47.69 32.96
N LEU A 14 -22.56 46.69 33.80
CA LEU A 14 -21.25 46.10 34.04
C LEU A 14 -20.88 45.22 32.83
N VAL A 15 -19.87 45.64 32.08
CA VAL A 15 -19.26 44.81 31.03
C VAL A 15 -18.22 43.91 31.71
N LEU A 16 -18.53 42.63 31.85
CA LEU A 16 -17.57 41.59 32.17
C LEU A 16 -16.77 41.24 30.90
N LEU A 17 -15.54 41.66 30.85
CA LEU A 17 -14.55 41.17 29.86
C LEU A 17 -14.18 39.73 30.22
N ALA A 18 -14.83 38.77 29.58
CA ALA A 18 -14.34 37.41 29.54
C ALA A 18 -13.14 37.39 28.59
N GLY A 19 -11.94 37.25 29.16
CA GLY A 19 -10.73 36.98 28.39
C GLY A 19 -10.85 35.60 27.74
N CYS A 20 -10.97 35.55 26.41
CA CYS A 20 -10.68 34.36 25.64
C CYS A 20 -9.17 34.15 25.68
N GLY A 21 -8.74 33.14 26.45
CA GLY A 21 -7.42 32.57 26.27
C GLY A 21 -7.40 31.88 24.91
N GLU A 22 -6.56 32.41 24.00
CA GLU A 22 -6.14 31.66 22.83
C GLU A 22 -5.34 30.43 23.33
N GLY A 23 -6.05 29.32 23.50
CA GLY A 23 -5.42 28.02 23.50
C GLY A 23 -4.91 27.80 22.08
N ALA A 24 -3.63 27.60 21.93
CA ALA A 24 -3.09 27.02 20.72
C ALA A 24 -3.79 25.68 20.52
N ASP A 25 -4.64 25.59 19.52
CA ASP A 25 -5.13 24.33 19.01
C ASP A 25 -3.92 23.61 18.39
N ASP A 26 -3.25 22.76 19.18
CA ASP A 26 -2.51 21.66 18.61
C ASP A 26 -3.54 20.86 17.77
N PRO A 27 -3.25 20.55 16.52
CA PRO A 27 -4.10 19.66 15.73
C PRO A 27 -4.06 18.27 16.36
N ALA A 28 -4.95 18.03 17.32
CA ALA A 28 -5.15 16.70 17.87
C ALA A 28 -5.66 15.84 16.71
N GLY A 29 -4.85 14.86 16.30
CA GLY A 29 -5.28 13.84 15.36
C GLY A 29 -6.61 13.25 15.81
N SER A 30 -7.54 13.09 14.90
CA SER A 30 -8.84 12.51 15.22
C SER A 30 -8.69 11.02 15.47
N ASP A 31 -9.43 10.48 16.45
CA ASP A 31 -9.54 9.03 16.63
C ASP A 31 -10.01 8.40 15.30
N ALA A 32 -9.15 7.62 14.65
CA ALA A 32 -9.45 7.00 13.37
C ALA A 32 -10.56 5.94 13.51
N GLY A 33 -11.56 6.01 12.66
CA GLY A 33 -12.51 4.93 12.45
C GLY A 33 -12.01 3.93 11.41
N LEU A 34 -12.50 2.69 11.43
CA LEU A 34 -12.14 1.71 10.38
C LEU A 34 -12.53 2.21 8.97
N ALA A 35 -13.60 3.00 8.88
CA ALA A 35 -14.06 3.57 7.60
C ALA A 35 -13.03 4.52 6.97
N ASP A 36 -12.29 5.26 7.79
CA ASP A 36 -11.28 6.24 7.35
C ASP A 36 -9.98 5.55 6.89
N LEU A 37 -9.77 4.32 7.35
CA LEU A 37 -8.58 3.50 7.06
C LEU A 37 -8.80 2.49 5.95
N LYS A 38 -10.07 2.20 5.61
CA LYS A 38 -10.43 1.16 4.65
C LYS A 38 -9.80 1.39 3.28
N GLY A 39 -9.15 0.35 2.75
CA GLY A 39 -8.47 0.36 1.46
C GLY A 39 -7.11 1.07 1.47
N ARG A 40 -6.71 1.63 2.61
CA ARG A 40 -5.43 2.33 2.74
C ARG A 40 -4.33 1.39 3.22
N SER A 41 -3.14 1.63 2.74
CA SER A 41 -1.90 0.99 3.17
C SER A 41 -0.92 2.04 3.66
N PHE A 42 -0.21 1.71 4.72
CA PHE A 42 0.72 2.64 5.38
C PHE A 42 2.08 1.97 5.55
N GLN A 43 3.15 2.76 5.44
CA GLN A 43 4.52 2.31 5.68
C GLN A 43 5.21 3.17 6.74
N SER A 44 6.00 2.54 7.60
CA SER A 44 6.65 3.24 8.71
C SER A 44 7.67 4.26 8.23
N VAL A 45 7.59 5.45 8.81
CA VAL A 45 8.58 6.54 8.66
C VAL A 45 9.37 6.74 9.94
N SER A 46 8.81 6.36 11.09
CA SER A 46 9.43 6.41 12.40
C SER A 46 8.98 5.23 13.24
N LEU A 47 9.86 4.75 14.09
CA LEU A 47 9.60 3.64 15.02
C LEU A 47 10.35 3.89 16.33
N VAL A 48 9.60 4.02 17.41
CA VAL A 48 10.10 3.86 18.78
C VAL A 48 9.67 2.47 19.24
N ASP A 49 10.62 1.58 19.36
CA ASP A 49 10.36 0.17 19.67
C ASP A 49 10.61 -0.12 21.15
N GLY A 50 9.55 -0.31 21.90
CA GLY A 50 9.56 -0.66 23.32
C GLY A 50 9.53 -2.16 23.58
N ALA A 51 9.65 -3.02 22.57
CA ALA A 51 9.65 -4.46 22.72
C ALA A 51 10.96 -4.98 23.34
N ASP A 52 10.87 -6.08 24.07
CA ASP A 52 12.06 -6.77 24.66
C ASP A 52 13.05 -7.22 23.57
N LYS A 53 12.55 -7.50 22.38
CA LYS A 53 13.34 -7.85 21.20
C LYS A 53 12.98 -6.93 20.04
N PRO A 54 13.66 -5.79 19.93
CA PRO A 54 13.34 -4.79 18.93
C PRO A 54 13.62 -5.28 17.52
N LEU A 55 12.94 -4.67 16.55
CA LEU A 55 13.19 -4.90 15.12
C LEU A 55 14.61 -4.48 14.74
N GLN A 56 15.14 -5.13 13.71
CA GLN A 56 16.44 -4.72 13.17
C GLN A 56 16.37 -3.27 12.62
N PRO A 57 17.40 -2.45 12.84
CA PRO A 57 17.44 -1.10 12.29
C PRO A 57 17.18 -1.07 10.78
N GLY A 58 16.36 -0.13 10.33
CA GLY A 58 15.97 -0.01 8.92
C GLY A 58 14.88 -0.98 8.47
N THR A 59 14.30 -1.77 9.39
CA THR A 59 13.12 -2.57 9.08
C THR A 59 11.94 -1.65 8.77
N ARG A 60 11.32 -1.84 7.61
CA ARG A 60 10.07 -1.16 7.25
C ARG A 60 8.89 -1.98 7.77
N VAL A 61 8.04 -1.33 8.53
CA VAL A 61 6.74 -1.88 8.94
C VAL A 61 5.69 -1.40 7.95
N THR A 62 4.84 -2.29 7.48
CA THR A 62 3.67 -1.95 6.66
C THR A 62 2.41 -2.41 7.37
N VAL A 63 1.35 -1.61 7.26
CA VAL A 63 0.02 -1.95 7.79
C VAL A 63 -1.01 -1.58 6.74
N SER A 64 -1.87 -2.52 6.37
CA SER A 64 -2.92 -2.32 5.36
C SER A 64 -4.29 -2.66 5.94
N PHE A 65 -5.28 -1.87 5.60
CA PHE A 65 -6.66 -2.02 6.08
C PHE A 65 -7.57 -2.40 4.90
N SER A 66 -8.24 -3.52 5.03
CA SER A 66 -9.29 -3.95 4.10
C SER A 66 -10.68 -3.59 4.63
N GLU A 67 -11.73 -4.00 3.92
CA GLU A 67 -13.13 -3.79 4.36
C GLU A 67 -13.40 -4.27 5.78
N ASN A 68 -12.85 -5.43 6.16
CA ASN A 68 -13.17 -6.12 7.40
C ASN A 68 -11.93 -6.61 8.15
N GLY A 69 -10.76 -6.09 7.81
CA GLY A 69 -9.53 -6.63 8.38
C GLY A 69 -8.35 -5.69 8.35
N VAL A 70 -7.30 -6.15 8.97
CA VAL A 70 -5.97 -5.54 8.98
C VAL A 70 -4.94 -6.59 8.64
N SER A 71 -3.92 -6.19 7.92
CA SER A 71 -2.70 -6.97 7.72
C SER A 71 -1.48 -6.12 7.98
N GLY A 72 -0.38 -6.77 8.32
CA GLY A 72 0.89 -6.09 8.55
C GLY A 72 2.08 -6.97 8.25
N SER A 73 3.21 -6.34 7.98
CA SER A 73 4.50 -6.99 7.78
C SER A 73 5.61 -6.14 8.41
N ALA A 74 6.61 -6.80 8.94
CA ALA A 74 7.85 -6.18 9.40
C ALA A 74 9.06 -6.75 8.61
N GLY A 75 8.86 -6.94 7.30
CA GLY A 75 9.91 -7.33 6.36
C GLY A 75 10.26 -8.83 6.33
N CYS A 76 9.39 -9.68 6.86
CA CYS A 76 9.44 -11.14 6.67
C CYS A 76 8.15 -11.62 6.02
N ASN A 77 7.19 -12.06 6.82
CA ASN A 77 5.88 -12.47 6.32
C ASN A 77 4.86 -11.32 6.42
N SER A 78 3.79 -11.45 5.67
CA SER A 78 2.59 -10.64 5.86
C SER A 78 1.60 -11.46 6.67
N ILE A 79 1.12 -10.88 7.77
CA ILE A 79 0.13 -11.49 8.64
C ILE A 79 -1.11 -10.62 8.71
N GLY A 80 -2.27 -11.20 8.89
CA GLY A 80 -3.52 -10.47 8.95
C GLY A 80 -4.63 -11.21 9.65
N SER A 81 -5.70 -10.48 9.92
CA SER A 81 -6.91 -10.99 10.57
C SER A 81 -8.09 -10.08 10.30
N THR A 82 -9.29 -10.56 10.59
CA THR A 82 -10.44 -9.67 10.69
C THR A 82 -10.27 -8.72 11.87
N ALA A 83 -10.68 -7.46 11.68
CA ALA A 83 -10.49 -6.42 12.69
C ALA A 83 -11.62 -5.39 12.65
N THR A 84 -11.77 -4.67 13.76
CA THR A 84 -12.62 -3.49 13.89
C THR A 84 -11.83 -2.40 14.59
N VAL A 85 -12.30 -1.16 14.50
CA VAL A 85 -11.83 -0.08 15.37
C VAL A 85 -12.93 0.23 16.37
N ALA A 86 -12.58 0.28 17.64
CA ALA A 86 -13.47 0.61 18.74
C ALA A 86 -12.73 1.51 19.74
N ASP A 87 -13.32 2.64 20.05
CA ASP A 87 -12.74 3.66 20.96
C ASP A 87 -11.31 4.07 20.55
N GLY A 88 -11.12 4.34 19.25
CA GLY A 88 -9.82 4.70 18.67
C GLY A 88 -8.75 3.58 18.72
N ARG A 89 -9.15 2.35 19.00
CA ARG A 89 -8.23 1.21 19.11
C ARG A 89 -8.53 0.13 18.08
N LEU A 90 -7.46 -0.44 17.54
CA LEU A 90 -7.56 -1.62 16.70
C LEU A 90 -7.95 -2.83 17.53
N VAL A 91 -8.97 -3.56 17.11
CA VAL A 91 -9.44 -4.78 17.78
C VAL A 91 -9.46 -5.91 16.77
N VAL A 92 -8.44 -6.76 16.82
CA VAL A 92 -8.38 -8.00 16.04
C VAL A 92 -9.44 -8.99 16.58
N ARG A 93 -10.20 -9.61 15.67
CA ARG A 93 -11.37 -10.44 15.98
C ARG A 93 -11.19 -11.91 15.65
N GLY A 94 -10.35 -12.24 14.69
CA GLY A 94 -10.14 -13.59 14.20
C GLY A 94 -8.78 -14.17 14.59
N ALA A 95 -8.53 -15.39 14.12
CA ALA A 95 -7.19 -15.94 14.16
C ALA A 95 -6.25 -15.14 13.25
N VAL A 96 -5.04 -14.90 13.70
CA VAL A 96 -4.00 -14.30 12.89
C VAL A 96 -3.41 -15.37 11.98
N GLY A 97 -3.37 -15.12 10.70
CA GLY A 97 -2.78 -16.00 9.68
C GLY A 97 -1.95 -15.20 8.69
N GLY A 98 -1.18 -15.84 7.89
CA GLY A 98 -0.34 -15.14 6.91
C GLY A 98 0.48 -16.04 6.02
N THR A 99 1.48 -15.47 5.35
CA THR A 99 2.47 -16.19 4.55
C THR A 99 3.48 -16.90 5.46
N GLU A 100 4.11 -17.98 4.98
CA GLU A 100 5.06 -18.80 5.74
C GLU A 100 6.40 -18.91 4.99
N ALA A 101 7.03 -17.79 4.68
CA ALA A 101 8.38 -17.78 4.13
C ALA A 101 9.41 -17.96 5.25
N GLY A 102 10.45 -18.73 5.00
CA GLY A 102 11.59 -18.90 5.90
C GLY A 102 12.52 -17.68 5.84
N CYS A 103 12.42 -16.79 6.79
CA CYS A 103 13.17 -15.52 6.83
C CYS A 103 14.46 -15.58 7.66
N GLY A 104 14.86 -16.76 8.11
CA GLY A 104 16.09 -16.95 8.90
C GLY A 104 16.09 -16.08 10.17
N LYS A 105 17.09 -15.20 10.30
CA LYS A 105 17.24 -14.36 11.50
C LYS A 105 16.10 -13.34 11.70
N ARG A 106 15.28 -13.09 10.69
CA ARG A 106 14.15 -12.14 10.75
C ARG A 106 12.83 -12.81 11.09
N GLN A 107 12.80 -14.13 11.34
CA GLN A 107 11.56 -14.85 11.65
C GLN A 107 10.77 -14.24 12.83
N TYR A 108 11.45 -13.67 13.83
CA TYR A 108 10.81 -13.04 14.98
C TYR A 108 10.08 -11.72 14.63
N HIS A 109 10.29 -11.17 13.44
CA HIS A 109 9.55 -9.99 12.99
C HIS A 109 8.06 -10.30 12.81
N ASP A 110 7.72 -11.57 12.54
CA ASP A 110 6.33 -12.01 12.41
C ASP A 110 5.61 -12.00 13.77
N GLU A 111 6.30 -12.43 14.84
CA GLU A 111 5.80 -12.31 16.20
C GLU A 111 5.61 -10.83 16.57
N TRP A 112 6.62 -10.01 16.31
CA TRP A 112 6.60 -8.59 16.63
C TRP A 112 5.40 -7.87 16.01
N ILE A 113 5.14 -8.06 14.71
CA ILE A 113 4.00 -7.42 14.04
C ILE A 113 2.67 -8.02 14.51
N SER A 114 2.63 -9.32 14.80
CA SER A 114 1.46 -9.98 15.39
C SER A 114 1.11 -9.37 16.75
N ASP A 115 2.10 -9.22 17.62
CA ASP A 115 1.95 -8.65 18.94
C ASP A 115 1.47 -7.20 18.87
N LEU A 116 2.06 -6.40 17.98
CA LEU A 116 1.61 -5.01 17.75
C LEU A 116 0.14 -4.97 17.35
N LEU A 117 -0.28 -5.74 16.35
CA LEU A 117 -1.66 -5.70 15.87
C LEU A 117 -2.68 -6.25 16.88
N THR A 118 -2.29 -7.27 17.66
CA THR A 118 -3.20 -7.91 18.63
C THR A 118 -3.24 -7.22 19.99
N SER A 119 -2.26 -6.39 20.32
CA SER A 119 -2.18 -5.63 21.58
C SER A 119 -3.24 -4.54 21.76
N ARG A 120 -4.13 -4.35 20.78
CA ARG A 120 -5.12 -3.29 20.73
C ARG A 120 -4.49 -1.89 20.72
N PRO A 121 -3.57 -1.62 19.76
CA PRO A 121 -2.91 -0.33 19.67
C PRO A 121 -3.93 0.80 19.49
N GLN A 122 -3.64 1.95 20.08
CA GLN A 122 -4.36 3.18 19.79
C GLN A 122 -3.99 3.63 18.38
N LEU A 123 -4.98 4.11 17.64
CA LEU A 123 -4.86 4.62 16.27
C LEU A 123 -5.15 6.11 16.28
N GLU A 124 -4.21 6.89 15.78
CA GLU A 124 -4.41 8.32 15.54
C GLU A 124 -4.13 8.60 14.06
N LEU A 125 -5.13 9.09 13.35
CA LEU A 125 -5.03 9.43 11.92
C LEU A 125 -5.06 10.95 11.76
N ASP A 126 -4.02 11.49 11.13
CA ASP A 126 -3.93 12.90 10.73
C ASP A 126 -3.59 12.97 9.23
N GLY A 127 -4.63 13.14 8.41
CA GLY A 127 -4.49 13.13 6.96
C GLY A 127 -3.91 11.82 6.43
N ASP A 128 -2.64 11.86 6.01
CA ASP A 128 -1.91 10.72 5.47
C ASP A 128 -0.98 10.05 6.49
N ARG A 129 -1.00 10.50 7.73
CA ARG A 129 -0.20 9.93 8.82
C ARG A 129 -1.07 9.12 9.75
N LEU A 130 -0.64 7.89 10.00
CA LEU A 130 -1.24 7.00 10.98
C LEU A 130 -0.22 6.69 12.06
N THR A 131 -0.58 6.93 13.31
CA THR A 131 0.23 6.54 14.47
C THR A 131 -0.42 5.37 15.17
N LEU A 132 0.34 4.31 15.40
CA LEU A 132 -0.04 3.19 16.25
C LEU A 132 0.76 3.25 17.54
N THR A 133 0.05 3.25 18.67
CA THR A 133 0.68 3.26 19.99
C THR A 133 0.22 2.06 20.83
N SER A 134 1.17 1.27 21.32
CA SER A 134 0.91 0.16 22.23
C SER A 134 2.06 -0.02 23.22
N GLY A 135 1.77 0.07 24.52
CA GLY A 135 2.82 0.00 25.54
C GLY A 135 3.88 1.07 25.31
N GLY A 136 5.14 0.64 25.19
CA GLY A 136 6.28 1.53 24.87
C GLY A 136 6.58 1.66 23.38
N THR A 137 5.82 0.98 22.52
CA THR A 137 6.03 1.00 21.06
C THR A 137 5.16 2.07 20.42
N VAL A 138 5.77 2.93 19.61
CA VAL A 138 5.09 3.93 18.79
C VAL A 138 5.58 3.76 17.34
N VAL A 139 4.66 3.53 16.42
CA VAL A 139 4.93 3.43 14.99
C VAL A 139 4.22 4.57 14.29
N GLU A 140 5.00 5.48 13.72
CA GLU A 140 4.47 6.49 12.80
C GLU A 140 4.55 5.96 11.38
N LEU A 141 3.43 5.98 10.70
CA LEU A 141 3.30 5.48 9.34
C LEU A 141 2.79 6.60 8.43
N GLN A 142 3.29 6.60 7.22
CA GLN A 142 2.81 7.46 6.13
C GLN A 142 1.96 6.60 5.19
N ASP A 143 0.87 7.15 4.68
CA ASP A 143 0.11 6.50 3.60
C ASP A 143 1.05 6.14 2.44
N SER A 144 0.94 4.90 1.98
CA SER A 144 1.88 4.36 0.98
C SER A 144 1.77 5.11 -0.35
N GLU A 145 0.57 5.55 -0.73
CA GLU A 145 0.38 6.34 -1.95
C GLU A 145 1.06 7.72 -1.87
N THR A 146 1.13 8.29 -0.66
CA THR A 146 1.83 9.57 -0.46
C THR A 146 3.35 9.38 -0.32
N ALA A 147 3.78 8.28 0.33
CA ALA A 147 5.18 8.02 0.59
C ALA A 147 5.93 7.45 -0.62
N ASP A 148 5.27 6.68 -1.45
CA ASP A 148 5.78 6.02 -2.66
C ASP A 148 4.65 6.00 -3.70
N PRO A 149 4.37 7.15 -4.35
CA PRO A 149 3.27 7.27 -5.29
C PRO A 149 3.37 6.26 -6.42
N ASP A 150 2.24 5.78 -6.88
CA ASP A 150 2.17 4.86 -7.99
C ASP A 150 2.75 5.47 -9.27
N GLU A 151 3.70 4.76 -9.87
CA GLU A 151 4.21 5.12 -11.18
C GLU A 151 3.09 5.00 -12.23
N PRO A 152 2.99 5.97 -13.15
CA PRO A 152 1.97 5.91 -14.20
C PRO A 152 2.07 4.61 -15.00
N LEU A 153 0.97 3.87 -15.12
CA LEU A 153 0.91 2.65 -15.94
C LEU A 153 1.35 2.92 -17.39
N VAL A 154 0.89 4.04 -17.94
CA VAL A 154 1.17 4.47 -19.32
C VAL A 154 2.34 5.45 -19.35
N GLY A 155 3.27 5.23 -20.25
CA GLY A 155 4.47 6.06 -20.42
C GLY A 155 5.71 5.53 -19.70
N THR A 156 5.54 4.82 -18.61
CA THR A 156 6.63 4.21 -17.84
C THR A 156 7.24 3.03 -18.60
N LEU A 157 8.57 2.90 -18.52
CA LEU A 157 9.26 1.70 -18.97
C LEU A 157 9.27 0.68 -17.85
N TRP A 158 8.60 -0.42 -18.02
CA TRP A 158 8.49 -1.48 -17.06
C TRP A 158 9.50 -2.60 -17.36
N THR A 159 10.35 -2.94 -16.41
CA THR A 159 11.35 -4.01 -16.53
C THR A 159 10.93 -5.21 -15.68
N LEU A 160 10.87 -6.39 -16.29
CA LEU A 160 10.43 -7.62 -15.62
C LEU A 160 11.45 -8.03 -14.53
N GLU A 161 10.97 -8.23 -13.31
CA GLU A 161 11.75 -8.76 -12.19
C GLU A 161 11.54 -10.25 -11.99
N SER A 162 10.27 -10.70 -12.08
CA SER A 162 9.95 -12.10 -11.85
C SER A 162 8.68 -12.55 -12.56
N VAL A 163 8.60 -13.84 -12.78
CA VAL A 163 7.40 -14.57 -13.19
C VAL A 163 6.95 -15.42 -12.02
N GLN A 164 5.71 -15.26 -11.58
CA GLN A 164 5.11 -16.02 -10.50
C GLN A 164 4.05 -16.95 -11.07
N GLU A 165 4.07 -18.22 -10.64
CA GLU A 165 3.05 -19.23 -10.95
C GLU A 165 2.36 -19.65 -9.66
N ARG A 166 1.06 -19.54 -9.61
CA ARG A 166 0.25 -19.96 -8.45
C ARG A 166 -0.24 -21.39 -8.65
N SER A 167 0.66 -22.32 -8.92
CA SER A 167 0.33 -23.74 -9.05
C SER A 167 0.48 -24.42 -7.70
N GLY A 168 -0.63 -24.69 -7.02
CA GLY A 168 -0.64 -25.32 -5.70
C GLY A 168 -0.57 -24.35 -4.51
N PRO A 169 -0.51 -24.87 -3.27
CA PRO A 169 -0.56 -24.07 -2.05
C PRO A 169 0.63 -23.13 -1.86
N ASP A 170 1.76 -23.41 -2.45
CA ASP A 170 3.02 -22.68 -2.17
C ASP A 170 3.45 -21.74 -3.29
N GLY A 171 2.78 -21.73 -4.45
CA GLY A 171 3.16 -20.91 -5.61
C GLY A 171 4.69 -20.86 -5.86
N THR A 172 5.13 -20.63 -7.05
CA THR A 172 6.56 -20.45 -7.35
C THR A 172 6.83 -19.08 -7.93
N ALA A 173 7.92 -18.44 -7.51
CA ALA A 173 8.42 -17.21 -8.10
C ALA A 173 9.80 -17.45 -8.71
N SER A 174 9.95 -17.17 -9.99
CA SER A 174 11.21 -17.26 -10.71
C SER A 174 11.70 -15.88 -11.09
N SER A 175 12.84 -15.45 -10.54
CA SER A 175 13.48 -14.19 -10.94
C SER A 175 13.99 -14.28 -12.37
N VAL A 176 14.02 -13.14 -13.06
CA VAL A 176 14.64 -13.06 -14.39
C VAL A 176 16.14 -13.34 -14.28
N PRO A 177 16.69 -14.31 -15.02
CA PRO A 177 18.10 -14.65 -14.96
C PRO A 177 19.02 -13.51 -15.40
N ALA A 178 20.20 -13.44 -14.81
CA ALA A 178 21.20 -12.45 -15.18
C ALA A 178 21.53 -12.53 -16.69
N GLY A 179 21.59 -11.37 -17.33
CA GLY A 179 21.87 -11.26 -18.77
C GLY A 179 20.63 -11.36 -19.67
N VAL A 180 19.44 -11.61 -19.11
CA VAL A 180 18.15 -11.50 -19.82
C VAL A 180 17.47 -10.21 -19.36
N THR A 181 17.01 -9.41 -20.32
CA THR A 181 16.19 -8.22 -20.06
C THR A 181 14.85 -8.41 -20.72
N SER A 182 13.79 -8.13 -19.98
CA SER A 182 12.44 -8.13 -20.52
C SER A 182 11.75 -6.82 -20.14
N THR A 183 11.22 -6.12 -21.14
CA THR A 183 10.59 -4.80 -20.93
C THR A 183 9.20 -4.73 -21.52
N LEU A 184 8.39 -3.85 -20.95
CA LEU A 184 7.05 -3.50 -21.41
C LEU A 184 6.86 -1.98 -21.32
N LYS A 185 6.30 -1.38 -22.36
CA LYS A 185 5.91 0.03 -22.36
C LYS A 185 4.55 0.21 -23.02
N LEU A 186 3.62 0.76 -22.26
CA LEU A 186 2.31 1.17 -22.73
C LEU A 186 2.38 2.65 -23.14
N ARG A 187 1.82 3.00 -24.28
CA ARG A 187 1.87 4.35 -24.84
C ARG A 187 0.50 4.99 -24.84
N GLU A 188 0.45 6.30 -24.77
CA GLU A 188 -0.80 7.08 -24.76
C GLU A 188 -1.67 6.86 -26.00
N ASP A 189 -1.07 6.50 -27.14
CA ASP A 189 -1.77 6.22 -28.40
C ASP A 189 -2.43 4.82 -28.44
N GLY A 190 -2.45 4.08 -27.32
CA GLY A 190 -2.99 2.73 -27.20
C GLY A 190 -2.07 1.65 -27.79
N ALA A 191 -0.83 1.98 -28.15
CA ALA A 191 0.15 1.02 -28.57
C ALA A 191 0.92 0.44 -27.37
N VAL A 192 1.24 -0.84 -27.43
CA VAL A 192 2.15 -1.51 -26.50
C VAL A 192 3.43 -1.90 -27.24
N ARG A 193 4.57 -1.69 -26.61
CA ARG A 193 5.88 -2.23 -27.00
C ARG A 193 6.36 -3.20 -25.95
N SER A 194 6.96 -4.29 -26.38
CA SER A 194 7.53 -5.30 -25.49
C SER A 194 8.81 -5.85 -26.08
N GLU A 195 9.78 -6.07 -25.19
CA GLU A 195 10.98 -6.86 -25.41
C GLU A 195 10.88 -8.02 -24.42
N PRO A 196 10.19 -9.12 -24.77
CA PRO A 196 9.82 -10.15 -23.78
C PRO A 196 10.98 -11.03 -23.30
N GLY A 197 12.18 -10.87 -23.84
CA GLY A 197 13.36 -11.64 -23.43
C GLY A 197 14.42 -11.75 -24.51
N CYS A 198 14.03 -12.06 -25.73
CA CYS A 198 14.91 -12.21 -26.89
C CYS A 198 14.45 -11.29 -28.03
N ASN A 199 13.20 -11.40 -28.37
CA ASN A 199 12.61 -10.68 -29.49
C ASN A 199 12.00 -9.36 -29.03
N SER A 200 11.73 -8.47 -29.99
CA SER A 200 11.03 -7.22 -29.73
C SER A 200 9.77 -7.16 -30.60
N GLY A 201 8.76 -6.52 -30.07
CA GLY A 201 7.49 -6.42 -30.78
C GLY A 201 6.53 -5.42 -30.15
N GLY A 202 5.30 -5.49 -30.60
CA GLY A 202 4.25 -4.63 -30.09
C GLY A 202 2.89 -4.98 -30.65
N GLY A 203 1.89 -4.30 -30.14
CA GLY A 203 0.49 -4.47 -30.49
C GLY A 203 -0.34 -3.31 -30.00
N ARG A 204 -1.58 -3.59 -29.71
CA ARG A 204 -2.53 -2.62 -29.12
C ARG A 204 -2.98 -3.10 -27.76
N TYR A 205 -3.35 -2.16 -26.90
CA TYR A 205 -3.95 -2.45 -25.62
C TYR A 205 -5.13 -1.50 -25.35
N GLU A 206 -6.03 -1.95 -24.50
CA GLU A 206 -7.14 -1.17 -23.95
C GLU A 206 -7.21 -1.43 -22.45
N VAL A 207 -7.50 -0.41 -21.64
CA VAL A 207 -7.65 -0.50 -20.19
C VAL A 207 -9.09 -0.13 -19.82
N ASP A 208 -9.69 -0.96 -18.97
CA ASP A 208 -11.02 -0.74 -18.38
C ASP A 208 -10.95 -1.13 -16.88
N GLY A 209 -10.86 -0.14 -16.00
CA GLY A 209 -10.65 -0.34 -14.58
C GLY A 209 -9.34 -1.09 -14.30
N ASP A 210 -9.42 -2.19 -13.57
CA ASP A 210 -8.30 -3.08 -13.24
C ASP A 210 -7.99 -4.12 -14.33
N ARG A 211 -8.66 -4.05 -15.47
CA ARG A 211 -8.50 -4.98 -16.58
C ARG A 211 -7.80 -4.32 -17.74
N MET A 212 -6.86 -5.04 -18.32
CA MET A 212 -6.16 -4.66 -19.54
C MET A 212 -6.35 -5.74 -20.59
N THR A 213 -6.81 -5.37 -21.78
CA THR A 213 -6.91 -6.27 -22.92
C THR A 213 -5.79 -5.97 -23.89
N LEU A 214 -4.96 -6.97 -24.14
CA LEU A 214 -3.85 -6.92 -25.08
C LEU A 214 -4.26 -7.66 -26.36
N GLY A 215 -4.14 -6.97 -27.49
CA GLY A 215 -4.28 -7.55 -28.81
C GLY A 215 -3.10 -8.46 -29.16
N PRO A 216 -3.13 -9.09 -30.35
CA PRO A 216 -2.01 -9.89 -30.82
C PRO A 216 -0.72 -9.06 -30.86
N LEU A 217 0.34 -9.58 -30.25
CA LEU A 217 1.67 -8.98 -30.34
C LEU A 217 2.37 -9.50 -31.61
N VAL A 218 2.77 -8.58 -32.50
CA VAL A 218 3.65 -8.90 -33.63
C VAL A 218 5.08 -8.69 -33.17
N HIS A 219 5.92 -9.70 -33.29
CA HIS A 219 7.31 -9.68 -32.80
C HIS A 219 8.28 -10.31 -33.82
N THR A 220 9.55 -10.03 -33.65
CA THR A 220 10.62 -10.67 -34.41
C THR A 220 10.74 -12.13 -34.04
N GLU A 221 11.36 -12.95 -34.85
CA GLU A 221 11.56 -14.41 -34.62
C GLU A 221 13.06 -14.73 -34.69
N ILE A 222 13.85 -14.11 -33.80
CA ILE A 222 15.27 -14.39 -33.67
C ILE A 222 15.44 -15.52 -32.66
N SER A 223 16.34 -16.46 -32.95
CA SER A 223 16.69 -17.52 -32.00
C SER A 223 17.78 -17.03 -31.05
N CYS A 224 17.50 -17.01 -29.77
CA CYS A 224 18.45 -16.71 -28.70
C CYS A 224 18.74 -17.96 -27.86
N GLY A 225 19.54 -17.81 -26.81
CA GLY A 225 19.79 -18.90 -25.87
C GLY A 225 18.51 -19.33 -25.12
N ASP A 226 18.48 -20.61 -24.70
CA ASP A 226 17.31 -21.26 -24.11
C ASP A 226 16.68 -20.45 -22.96
N THR A 227 17.49 -19.84 -22.12
CA THR A 227 17.03 -19.06 -20.98
C THR A 227 16.21 -17.83 -21.42
N ALA A 228 16.67 -17.09 -22.42
CA ALA A 228 15.96 -15.92 -22.95
C ALA A 228 14.65 -16.35 -23.63
N MET A 229 14.67 -17.46 -24.37
CA MET A 229 13.47 -18.01 -25.02
C MET A 229 12.44 -18.53 -24.01
N GLN A 230 12.86 -19.06 -22.85
CA GLN A 230 11.95 -19.46 -21.79
C GLN A 230 11.23 -18.25 -21.17
N ILE A 231 11.97 -17.18 -20.87
CA ILE A 231 11.38 -15.93 -20.34
C ILE A 231 10.42 -15.34 -21.37
N GLU A 232 10.83 -15.25 -22.64
CA GLU A 232 9.99 -14.76 -23.73
C GLU A 232 8.67 -15.53 -23.84
N SER A 233 8.74 -16.87 -23.83
CA SER A 233 7.55 -17.72 -23.86
C SER A 233 6.61 -17.47 -22.70
N ALA A 234 7.15 -17.34 -21.47
CA ALA A 234 6.37 -17.05 -20.27
C ALA A 234 5.68 -15.68 -20.36
N VAL A 235 6.40 -14.65 -20.82
CA VAL A 235 5.90 -13.29 -20.96
C VAL A 235 4.84 -13.21 -22.06
N LEU A 236 5.11 -13.72 -23.26
CA LEU A 236 4.16 -13.69 -24.37
C LEU A 236 2.88 -14.46 -24.06
N GLY A 237 2.99 -15.59 -23.32
CA GLY A 237 1.84 -16.35 -22.86
C GLY A 237 0.91 -15.57 -21.92
N ALA A 238 1.48 -14.67 -21.13
CA ALA A 238 0.71 -13.79 -20.24
C ALA A 238 0.20 -12.53 -20.98
N LEU A 239 1.01 -11.91 -21.85
CA LEU A 239 0.69 -10.67 -22.54
C LEU A 239 -0.25 -10.84 -23.75
N THR A 240 -1.26 -11.71 -23.65
CA THR A 240 -2.28 -11.93 -24.69
C THR A 240 -3.68 -11.98 -24.10
N GLY A 241 -4.66 -11.34 -24.73
CA GLY A 241 -6.04 -11.27 -24.23
C GLY A 241 -6.15 -10.43 -22.97
N THR A 242 -7.08 -10.74 -22.10
CA THR A 242 -7.36 -9.93 -20.92
C THR A 242 -6.54 -10.39 -19.72
N VAL A 243 -5.88 -9.44 -19.07
CA VAL A 243 -5.15 -9.59 -17.81
C VAL A 243 -5.76 -8.67 -16.76
N THR A 244 -5.59 -8.95 -15.47
CA THR A 244 -5.76 -7.95 -14.41
C THR A 244 -4.43 -7.27 -14.14
N TRP A 245 -4.48 -5.98 -13.80
CA TRP A 245 -3.29 -5.21 -13.49
C TRP A 245 -3.43 -4.43 -12.19
N SER A 246 -2.31 -4.19 -11.54
CA SER A 246 -2.17 -3.22 -10.45
C SER A 246 -0.78 -2.59 -10.48
N VAL A 247 -0.70 -1.33 -10.07
CA VAL A 247 0.56 -0.66 -9.76
C VAL A 247 0.56 -0.35 -8.26
N GLU A 248 1.67 -0.58 -7.61
CA GLU A 248 1.93 -0.21 -6.22
C GLU A 248 3.32 0.39 -6.15
N GLY A 249 3.42 1.70 -5.96
CA GLY A 249 4.65 2.45 -6.07
C GLY A 249 5.33 2.23 -7.43
N SER A 250 6.52 1.71 -7.43
CA SER A 250 7.28 1.42 -8.65
C SER A 250 7.07 0.00 -9.21
N GLN A 251 6.11 -0.76 -8.71
CA GLN A 251 5.87 -2.15 -9.12
C GLN A 251 4.56 -2.32 -9.90
N LEU A 252 4.63 -2.84 -11.12
CA LEU A 252 3.48 -3.27 -11.92
C LEU A 252 3.32 -4.78 -11.85
N ARG A 253 2.11 -5.23 -11.59
CA ARG A 253 1.71 -6.64 -11.63
C ARG A 253 0.69 -6.86 -12.75
N LEU A 254 0.94 -7.86 -13.60
CA LEU A 254 0.01 -8.30 -14.64
C LEU A 254 -0.33 -9.76 -14.40
N THR A 255 -1.59 -10.06 -14.12
CA THR A 255 -2.03 -11.42 -13.77
C THR A 255 -2.96 -11.98 -14.83
N LYS A 256 -2.66 -13.20 -15.30
CA LYS A 256 -3.48 -13.99 -16.19
C LYS A 256 -3.61 -15.43 -15.66
N GLY A 257 -4.80 -15.76 -15.19
CA GLY A 257 -5.02 -17.06 -14.54
C GLY A 257 -4.11 -17.24 -13.32
N GLU A 258 -3.26 -18.25 -13.35
CA GLU A 258 -2.32 -18.54 -12.26
C GLU A 258 -0.96 -17.84 -12.42
N ARG A 259 -0.70 -17.19 -13.55
CA ARG A 259 0.57 -16.52 -13.82
C ARG A 259 0.49 -15.02 -13.53
N THR A 260 1.47 -14.51 -12.80
CA THR A 260 1.68 -13.08 -12.57
C THR A 260 3.08 -12.69 -13.05
N LEU A 261 3.12 -11.68 -13.91
CA LEU A 261 4.36 -10.98 -14.27
C LEU A 261 4.53 -9.80 -13.32
N VAL A 262 5.69 -9.69 -12.70
CA VAL A 262 6.03 -8.59 -11.80
C VAL A 262 7.11 -7.76 -12.46
N TYR A 263 6.79 -6.51 -12.71
CA TYR A 263 7.67 -5.52 -13.31
C TYR A 263 8.01 -4.42 -12.32
N ARG A 264 9.14 -3.75 -12.57
CA ARG A 264 9.55 -2.53 -11.87
C ARG A 264 9.70 -1.38 -12.87
N ALA A 265 9.33 -0.17 -12.44
CA ALA A 265 9.64 1.06 -13.16
C ALA A 265 11.15 1.27 -13.26
N GLY A 266 11.64 1.59 -14.46
CA GLY A 266 13.05 1.78 -14.79
C GLY A 266 13.42 3.23 -14.99
#